data_e5d041a9a1e667e94a6d54054c7ad3ff
#
_entry.id   e5d041a9a1e667e94a6d54054c7ad3ff
#
_cell.length_a   1.000
_cell.length_b   1.000
_cell.length_c   1.000
_cell.angle_alpha   90.00
_cell.angle_beta   90.00
_cell.angle_gamma   90.00
#
_symmetry.space_group_name_H-M   'P 1'
#
loop_
_entity.id
_entity.type
_entity.pdbx_description
1 polymer ?
#
loop_
_entity_poly.entity_id
_entity_poly.type
_entity_poly.pdbx_seq_one_letter_code
_entity_poly.pdbx_strand_id
1 'polypeptide(L)'
;MTVAEFRESVAGPEPPQELSIPLAALWWDARGDWTRAHGLVDELESMDGMAVHAYLHRKNGDASNAEYWYQRAGRGFQRETLAAEWEALVEGLSGSAPIQDENGPARQRRDVFG
;
A
#
# COMPACT_ATOMS: atom_id res chain seq x y z
N MET A 1 -13.64 -1.95 -5.43
CA MET A 1 -13.01 -3.14 -6.07
C MET A 1 -12.66 -4.14 -4.99
N THR A 2 -12.97 -5.41 -5.21
CA THR A 2 -12.62 -6.46 -4.26
C THR A 2 -11.19 -6.91 -4.47
N VAL A 3 -10.67 -7.68 -3.50
CA VAL A 3 -9.33 -8.27 -3.66
C VAL A 3 -9.28 -9.15 -4.90
N ALA A 4 -10.35 -9.91 -5.15
CA ALA A 4 -10.39 -10.79 -6.34
C ALA A 4 -10.33 -9.98 -7.62
N GLU A 5 -11.08 -8.89 -7.68
CA GLU A 5 -11.06 -8.00 -8.84
C GLU A 5 -9.69 -7.36 -9.02
N PHE A 6 -9.07 -6.97 -7.91
CA PHE A 6 -7.74 -6.40 -7.95
C PHE A 6 -6.74 -7.40 -8.53
N ARG A 7 -6.79 -8.65 -8.04
CA ARG A 7 -5.90 -9.70 -8.56
C ARG A 7 -6.10 -9.93 -10.04
N GLU A 8 -7.35 -9.93 -10.49
CA GLU A 8 -7.63 -10.12 -11.92
C GLU A 8 -7.03 -8.98 -12.73
N SER A 9 -7.08 -7.76 -12.22
CA SER A 9 -6.56 -6.60 -12.95
C SER A 9 -5.04 -6.71 -13.15
N VAL A 10 -4.33 -7.45 -12.28
CA VAL A 10 -2.88 -7.58 -12.37
C VAL A 10 -2.45 -8.29 -13.67
N ALA A 11 -3.35 -9.05 -14.27
CA ALA A 11 -3.06 -9.69 -15.57
C ALA A 11 -3.07 -8.70 -16.73
N GLY A 12 -3.60 -7.51 -16.53
CA GLY A 12 -3.65 -6.49 -17.57
C GLY A 12 -2.31 -5.79 -17.80
N PRO A 13 -2.26 -4.91 -18.79
CA PRO A 13 -0.99 -4.27 -19.16
C PRO A 13 -0.56 -3.14 -18.23
N GLU A 14 -1.50 -2.55 -17.50
CA GLU A 14 -1.21 -1.44 -16.61
C GLU A 14 -2.27 -1.37 -15.52
N PRO A 15 -1.97 -0.67 -14.41
CA PRO A 15 -2.95 -0.61 -13.33
C PRO A 15 -4.16 0.21 -13.74
N PRO A 16 -5.34 -0.14 -13.21
CA PRO A 16 -6.52 0.69 -13.41
C PRO A 16 -6.26 2.12 -12.95
N GLN A 17 -6.80 3.07 -13.69
CA GLN A 17 -6.52 4.50 -13.43
C GLN A 17 -7.09 4.98 -12.11
N GLU A 18 -8.16 4.34 -11.64
CA GLU A 18 -8.83 4.78 -10.43
C GLU A 18 -8.10 4.37 -9.14
N LEU A 19 -7.01 3.61 -9.22
CA LEU A 19 -6.31 3.16 -8.02
C LEU A 19 -5.58 4.32 -7.35
N SER A 20 -5.60 4.33 -6.02
CA SER A 20 -4.74 5.23 -5.27
C SER A 20 -3.27 4.85 -5.49
N ILE A 21 -2.37 5.76 -5.16
CA ILE A 21 -0.95 5.50 -5.33
C ILE A 21 -0.49 4.26 -4.55
N PRO A 22 -0.88 4.09 -3.26
CA PRO A 22 -0.47 2.87 -2.56
C PRO A 22 -1.02 1.60 -3.20
N LEU A 23 -2.26 1.62 -3.70
CA LEU A 23 -2.79 0.45 -4.40
C LEU A 23 -2.06 0.19 -5.70
N ALA A 24 -1.71 1.24 -6.43
CA ALA A 24 -0.94 1.08 -7.67
C ALA A 24 0.42 0.46 -7.37
N ALA A 25 1.03 0.82 -6.24
CA ALA A 25 2.30 0.21 -5.84
C ALA A 25 2.13 -1.29 -5.59
N LEU A 26 1.06 -1.69 -4.89
CA LEU A 26 0.80 -3.10 -4.67
C LEU A 26 0.54 -3.84 -5.97
N TRP A 27 -0.07 -3.18 -6.93
CA TRP A 27 -0.30 -3.74 -8.25
C TRP A 27 1.02 -4.06 -8.96
N TRP A 28 1.95 -3.10 -8.98
CA TRP A 28 3.25 -3.32 -9.62
C TRP A 28 4.06 -4.38 -8.87
N ASP A 29 3.95 -4.41 -7.54
CA ASP A 29 4.60 -5.44 -6.75
C ASP A 29 4.09 -6.83 -7.16
N ALA A 30 2.78 -6.96 -7.32
CA ALA A 30 2.20 -8.25 -7.74
C ALA A 30 2.66 -8.65 -9.14
N ARG A 31 3.00 -7.66 -9.98
CA ARG A 31 3.56 -7.92 -11.30
C ARG A 31 5.05 -8.27 -11.26
N GLY A 32 5.65 -8.25 -10.09
CA GLY A 32 7.06 -8.55 -9.94
C GLY A 32 7.98 -7.36 -10.18
N ASP A 33 7.43 -6.14 -10.21
CA ASP A 33 8.22 -4.94 -10.45
C ASP A 33 8.37 -4.16 -9.15
N TRP A 34 9.21 -4.68 -8.27
CA TRP A 34 9.43 -4.09 -6.95
C TRP A 34 9.94 -2.65 -7.05
N THR A 35 10.85 -2.40 -7.97
CA THR A 35 11.46 -1.08 -8.11
C THR A 35 10.42 -0.02 -8.46
N ARG A 36 9.51 -0.35 -9.38
CA ARG A 36 8.44 0.59 -9.72
C ARG A 36 7.47 0.78 -8.57
N ALA A 37 7.13 -0.32 -7.89
CA ALA A 37 6.26 -0.23 -6.73
C ALA A 37 6.85 0.68 -5.65
N HIS A 38 8.12 0.47 -5.33
CA HIS A 38 8.80 1.27 -4.32
C HIS A 38 8.87 2.74 -4.73
N GLY A 39 9.13 2.99 -6.03
CA GLY A 39 9.22 4.37 -6.51
C GLY A 39 7.94 5.15 -6.32
N LEU A 40 6.79 4.48 -6.35
CA LEU A 40 5.51 5.16 -6.17
C LEU A 40 5.28 5.61 -4.72
N VAL A 41 5.80 4.87 -3.73
CA VAL A 41 5.56 5.20 -2.32
C VAL A 41 6.78 5.75 -1.61
N ASP A 42 7.92 5.85 -2.30
CA ASP A 42 9.19 6.22 -1.71
C ASP A 42 9.11 7.54 -0.94
N GLU A 43 8.42 8.53 -1.50
CA GLU A 43 8.29 9.83 -0.87
C GLU A 43 6.87 10.12 -0.38
N LEU A 44 6.01 9.11 -0.38
CA LEU A 44 4.61 9.29 0.00
C LEU A 44 4.49 9.16 1.51
N GLU A 45 4.07 10.25 2.17
CA GLU A 45 4.06 10.29 3.63
C GLU A 45 2.68 10.04 4.24
N SER A 46 1.72 9.58 3.46
CA SER A 46 0.44 9.15 4.03
C SER A 46 0.65 7.87 4.82
N MET A 47 -0.23 7.61 5.78
CA MET A 47 -0.15 6.38 6.58
C MET A 47 -0.24 5.15 5.67
N ASP A 48 -1.13 5.18 4.69
CA ASP A 48 -1.28 4.07 3.75
C ASP A 48 -0.03 3.89 2.91
N GLY A 49 0.54 4.99 2.41
CA GLY A 49 1.75 4.91 1.62
C GLY A 49 2.92 4.35 2.42
N MET A 50 3.05 4.78 3.68
CA MET A 50 4.13 4.29 4.53
C MET A 50 3.94 2.82 4.88
N ALA A 51 2.68 2.37 5.02
CA ALA A 51 2.42 0.96 5.29
C ALA A 51 2.84 0.07 4.11
N VAL A 52 2.55 0.52 2.89
CA VAL A 52 2.99 -0.22 1.69
C VAL A 52 4.51 -0.17 1.56
N HIS A 53 5.11 0.99 1.85
CA HIS A 53 6.56 1.15 1.83
C HIS A 53 7.23 0.14 2.77
N ALA A 54 6.67 -0.01 3.99
CA ALA A 54 7.18 -0.95 4.96
C ALA A 54 7.09 -2.38 4.44
N TYR A 55 5.93 -2.73 3.87
CA TYR A 55 5.73 -4.05 3.30
C TYR A 55 6.76 -4.36 2.22
N LEU A 56 7.03 -3.39 1.34
CA LEU A 56 7.98 -3.60 0.26
C LEU A 56 9.39 -3.85 0.79
N HIS A 57 9.80 -3.13 1.84
CA HIS A 57 11.11 -3.36 2.43
C HIS A 57 11.17 -4.71 3.14
N ARG A 58 10.07 -5.10 3.81
CA ARG A 58 10.01 -6.41 4.44
C ARG A 58 10.18 -7.52 3.40
N LYS A 59 9.48 -7.38 2.27
CA LYS A 59 9.57 -8.36 1.19
C LYS A 59 10.97 -8.46 0.63
N ASN A 60 11.68 -7.32 0.59
CA ASN A 60 13.03 -7.26 0.06
C ASN A 60 14.08 -7.70 1.06
N GLY A 61 13.68 -8.18 2.23
CA GLY A 61 14.61 -8.67 3.23
C GLY A 61 15.27 -7.61 4.09
N ASP A 62 14.79 -6.38 4.01
CA ASP A 62 15.38 -5.25 4.75
C ASP A 62 14.52 -4.96 5.98
N ALA A 63 14.69 -5.80 7.00
CA ALA A 63 13.81 -5.75 8.17
C ALA A 63 13.91 -4.44 8.95
N SER A 64 15.12 -3.89 9.10
CA SER A 64 15.26 -2.65 9.87
C SER A 64 14.60 -1.47 9.18
N ASN A 65 14.71 -1.41 7.85
CA ASN A 65 14.06 -0.36 7.08
C ASN A 65 12.54 -0.54 7.14
N ALA A 66 12.08 -1.80 7.07
CA ALA A 66 10.65 -2.08 7.19
C ALA A 66 10.14 -1.61 8.55
N GLU A 67 10.87 -1.92 9.62
CA GLU A 67 10.44 -1.52 10.96
C GLU A 67 10.30 -0.01 11.07
N TYR A 68 11.25 0.73 10.51
CA TYR A 68 11.19 2.19 10.51
C TYR A 68 9.88 2.68 9.88
N TRP A 69 9.52 2.12 8.72
CA TRP A 69 8.32 2.57 8.02
C TRP A 69 7.03 2.09 8.67
N TYR A 70 7.04 0.87 9.26
CA TYR A 70 5.88 0.42 10.03
C TYR A 70 5.60 1.37 11.19
N GLN A 71 6.65 1.78 11.91
CA GLN A 71 6.46 2.69 13.02
C GLN A 71 5.88 4.03 12.56
N ARG A 72 6.39 4.55 11.46
CA ARG A 72 5.86 5.81 10.93
C ARG A 72 4.43 5.66 10.44
N ALA A 73 4.06 4.47 9.99
CA ALA A 73 2.69 4.19 9.54
C ALA A 73 1.76 3.91 10.72
N GLY A 74 2.27 3.91 11.95
CA GLY A 74 1.46 3.63 13.12
C GLY A 74 1.13 2.16 13.27
N ARG A 75 1.98 1.28 12.78
CA ARG A 75 1.75 -0.17 12.81
C ARG A 75 2.90 -0.87 13.48
N GLY A 76 2.61 -2.04 14.07
CA GLY A 76 3.66 -2.93 14.53
C GLY A 76 4.28 -3.67 13.35
N PHE A 77 5.46 -4.24 13.58
CA PHE A 77 6.11 -5.04 12.55
C PHE A 77 5.23 -6.24 12.23
N GLN A 78 4.89 -6.42 10.96
CA GLN A 78 4.00 -7.49 10.54
C GLN A 78 4.75 -8.80 10.44
N ARG A 79 4.15 -9.88 10.94
CA ARG A 79 4.83 -11.18 11.02
C ARG A 79 4.08 -12.29 10.28
N GLU A 80 2.91 -11.99 9.72
CA GLU A 80 2.20 -12.98 8.90
C GLU A 80 2.94 -13.17 7.57
N THR A 81 2.46 -14.07 6.72
CA THR A 81 3.08 -14.28 5.43
C THR A 81 3.00 -13.02 4.59
N LEU A 82 3.95 -12.88 3.66
CA LEU A 82 3.93 -11.74 2.75
C LEU A 82 2.64 -11.73 1.93
N ALA A 83 2.17 -12.90 1.53
CA ALA A 83 0.91 -12.98 0.78
C ALA A 83 -0.26 -12.49 1.61
N ALA A 84 -0.30 -12.85 2.89
CA ALA A 84 -1.38 -12.42 3.77
C ALA A 84 -1.33 -10.91 4.02
N GLU A 85 -0.13 -10.36 4.18
CA GLU A 85 -0.01 -8.92 4.37
C GLU A 85 -0.43 -8.16 3.11
N TRP A 86 0.00 -8.65 1.93
CA TRP A 86 -0.40 -8.03 0.68
C TRP A 86 -1.92 -8.01 0.55
N GLU A 87 -2.55 -9.15 0.84
CA GLU A 87 -4.01 -9.24 0.74
C GLU A 87 -4.70 -8.29 1.71
N ALA A 88 -4.21 -8.22 2.94
CA ALA A 88 -4.79 -7.34 3.95
C ALA A 88 -4.63 -5.88 3.54
N LEU A 89 -3.49 -5.51 2.97
CA LEU A 89 -3.28 -4.15 2.50
C LEU A 89 -4.23 -3.80 1.36
N VAL A 90 -4.37 -4.71 0.38
CA VAL A 90 -5.29 -4.47 -0.72
C VAL A 90 -6.71 -4.32 -0.20
N GLU A 91 -7.12 -5.22 0.70
CA GLU A 91 -8.46 -5.18 1.24
C GLU A 91 -8.72 -3.89 2.01
N GLY A 92 -7.78 -3.51 2.88
CA GLY A 92 -7.95 -2.31 3.67
C GLY A 92 -7.96 -1.04 2.83
N LEU A 93 -7.10 -0.95 1.84
CA LEU A 93 -7.02 0.24 1.01
C LEU A 93 -8.20 0.33 0.04
N SER A 94 -8.70 -0.81 -0.42
CA SER A 94 -9.86 -0.84 -1.31
C SER A 94 -11.16 -0.61 -0.56
N GLY A 95 -11.28 -1.22 0.61
CA GLY A 95 -12.53 -1.18 1.37
C GLY A 95 -12.81 0.15 1.99
N SER A 96 -11.76 0.92 2.29
CA SER A 96 -11.95 2.22 2.92
C SER A 96 -12.45 3.24 1.93
N ALA A 97 -12.60 2.86 0.81
CA ALA A 97 -12.96 3.79 -0.20
C ALA A 97 -14.06 4.66 0.21
N PRO A 98 -14.46 5.03 0.29
CA PRO A 98 -15.23 5.96 0.22
C PRO A 98 -15.06 7.17 0.92
N ILE A 99 -14.94 7.00 1.08
CA ILE A 99 -14.80 7.95 1.48
C ILE A 99 -14.23 8.67 1.64
N GLN A 100 -14.11 8.68 1.76
CA GLN A 100 -13.36 9.38 1.98
C GLN A 100 -12.81 10.06 1.70
N ASP A 101 -12.89 10.20 2.05
CA ASP A 101 -12.23 10.98 1.90
C ASP A 101 -11.97 11.56 1.78
N GLU A 102 -12.16 11.59 2.08
CA GLU A 102 -11.80 12.32 2.11
C GLU A 102 -11.45 12.63 2.19
N ASN A 103 -11.80 12.43 2.62
CA ASN A 103 -11.33 12.94 2.86
C ASN A 103 -10.85 12.87 3.06
N GLY A 104 -11.28 12.46 3.35
CA GLY A 104 -10.61 12.77 3.68
C GLY A 104 -10.18 12.53 4.01
N PRO A 105 -10.38 12.51 4.26
CA PRO A 105 -9.77 12.54 4.56
C PRO A 105 -9.24 12.21 4.87
N ALA A 106 -9.37 12.14 5.19
CA ALA A 106 -8.74 12.27 5.34
C ALA A 106 -8.37 12.15 5.51
N ARG A 107 -8.71 12.32 5.78
CA ARG A 107 -8.29 12.76 5.82
C ARG A 107 -7.83 13.00 5.82
N GLN A 108 -7.90 12.98 6.08
CA GLN A 108 -7.38 13.55 6.10
C GLN A 108 -7.01 13.75 6.26
N ARG A 109 -7.11 13.81 6.71
CA ARG A 109 -6.70 14.36 6.97
C ARG A 109 -6.21 14.53 7.05
N ARG A 110 -6.17 14.57 7.30
CA ARG A 110 -5.56 15.06 7.42
C ARG A 110 -5.02 15.19 7.36
N ASP A 111 -4.98 15.17 7.55
CA ASP A 111 -4.15 15.59 7.56
C ASP A 111 -3.65 15.70 7.76
N VAL A 112 -3.51 15.54 8.14
CA VAL A 112 -2.73 15.96 8.45
C VAL A 112 -2.14 15.66 8.74
N PHE A 113 -1.93 15.49 9.17
CA PHE A 113 -1.10 15.48 9.33
C PHE A 113 -0.48 14.91 9.02
N GLY A 114 -0.50 14.69 8.83
CA GLY A 114 0.19 14.35 8.54
C GLY A 114 0.54 13.92 8.38
#